data_81cf14882d7340ef650159a4b5cd9673
#
_entry.id   81cf14882d7340ef650159a4b5cd9673
#
_cell.length_a   1.000
_cell.length_b   1.000
_cell.length_c   1.000
_cell.angle_alpha   90.00
_cell.angle_beta   90.00
_cell.angle_gamma   90.00
#
_symmetry.space_group_name_H-M   'P 1'
#
loop_
_entity.id
_entity.type
_entity.pdbx_description
1 polymer ?
#
loop_
_entity_poly.entity_id
_entity_poly.type
_entity_poly.pdbx_seq_one_letter_code
_entity_poly.pdbx_strand_id
1 'polypeptide(L)'
;MSNLVLYEIDHSVAVITLNRPERMNAMDQLMLQQMMDLANRAELDNNVRAVVLTGAGKGFSSGFDLKAQATDPPSGKNEWQPILRKDFDTCMKFWHLTKPTVAAVHGHALAGACELSMACDITIASEDAIFGEPELRFGAGIVVMLLPWIVGPKRAKEIIMLGLDNVDAKQAERMGLIKRVVPVGSHLHEAMKIAHQLSRIDKPLISKTKRAITMRTQSWD
;
A
#
# COMPACT_ATOMS: atom_id res chain seq x y z
N MET A 1 -18.37 6.89 15.30
CA MET A 1 -17.73 5.90 14.41
C MET A 1 -16.24 5.96 14.67
N SER A 2 -15.57 4.83 14.85
CA SER A 2 -14.12 4.78 15.06
C SER A 2 -13.39 5.26 13.81
N ASN A 3 -12.45 6.19 13.97
CA ASN A 3 -11.59 6.63 12.89
C ASN A 3 -10.49 5.57 12.66
N LEU A 4 -10.80 4.54 11.86
CA LEU A 4 -9.85 3.49 11.51
C LEU A 4 -8.77 3.97 10.53
N VAL A 5 -9.01 5.11 9.87
CA VAL A 5 -8.04 5.79 9.01
C VAL A 5 -8.04 7.28 9.35
N LEU A 6 -6.87 7.84 9.61
CA LEU A 6 -6.70 9.27 9.87
C LEU A 6 -6.34 9.99 8.57
N TYR A 7 -6.70 11.27 8.49
CA TYR A 7 -6.40 12.12 7.35
C TYR A 7 -5.97 13.50 7.82
N GLU A 8 -4.77 13.86 7.50
CA GLU A 8 -4.18 15.16 7.81
C GLU A 8 -3.60 15.79 6.54
N ILE A 9 -3.52 17.11 6.50
CA ILE A 9 -2.88 17.84 5.40
C ILE A 9 -1.73 18.66 5.99
N ASP A 10 -0.53 18.38 5.51
CA ASP A 10 0.64 19.19 5.75
C ASP A 10 1.01 19.95 4.46
N HIS A 11 0.73 21.27 4.43
CA HIS A 11 0.84 22.14 3.28
C HIS A 11 0.01 21.62 2.09
N SER A 12 0.64 20.94 1.14
CA SER A 12 0.00 20.37 -0.05
C SER A 12 0.10 18.85 -0.13
N VAL A 13 0.46 18.20 0.98
CA VAL A 13 0.58 16.75 1.10
C VAL A 13 -0.51 16.22 2.01
N ALA A 14 -1.34 15.32 1.52
CA ALA A 14 -2.25 14.56 2.36
C ALA A 14 -1.55 13.36 2.97
N VAL A 15 -1.66 13.20 4.27
CA VAL A 15 -1.18 12.02 5.02
C VAL A 15 -2.37 11.18 5.40
N ILE A 16 -2.41 9.95 4.89
CA ILE A 16 -3.40 8.92 5.21
C ILE A 16 -2.73 7.91 6.13
N THR A 17 -3.24 7.77 7.36
CA THR A 17 -2.65 6.87 8.36
C THR A 17 -3.63 5.75 8.68
N LEU A 18 -3.21 4.51 8.46
CA LEU A 18 -3.92 3.31 8.91
C LEU A 18 -3.90 3.30 10.45
N ASN A 19 -5.07 3.34 11.11
CA ASN A 19 -5.18 3.63 12.54
C ASN A 19 -5.99 2.58 13.28
N ARG A 20 -5.47 1.36 13.31
CA ARG A 20 -5.99 0.22 14.08
C ARG A 20 -4.83 -0.55 14.72
N PRO A 21 -3.94 0.15 15.47
CA PRO A 21 -2.66 -0.41 15.92
C PRO A 21 -2.81 -1.62 16.85
N GLU A 22 -3.92 -1.73 17.60
CA GLU A 22 -4.23 -2.88 18.47
C GLU A 22 -4.50 -4.18 17.67
N ARG A 23 -4.74 -4.06 16.38
CA ARG A 23 -4.91 -5.16 15.41
C ARG A 23 -3.83 -5.15 14.33
N MET A 24 -2.68 -4.51 14.60
CA MET A 24 -1.60 -4.35 13.63
C MET A 24 -2.07 -3.73 12.30
N ASN A 25 -3.01 -2.80 12.37
CA ASN A 25 -3.63 -2.14 11.22
C ASN A 25 -4.22 -3.13 10.19
N ALA A 26 -4.72 -4.29 10.64
CA ALA A 26 -5.42 -5.23 9.77
C ALA A 26 -6.63 -4.55 9.12
N MET A 27 -6.74 -4.68 7.80
CA MET A 27 -7.71 -3.96 6.97
C MET A 27 -9.02 -4.76 6.87
N ASP A 28 -10.03 -4.35 7.64
CA ASP A 28 -11.39 -4.85 7.50
C ASP A 28 -12.17 -4.03 6.45
N GLN A 29 -13.39 -4.47 6.12
CA GLN A 29 -14.22 -3.84 5.09
C GLN A 29 -14.59 -2.38 5.40
N LEU A 30 -14.66 -1.99 6.68
CA LEU A 30 -14.92 -0.60 7.08
C LEU A 30 -13.67 0.26 6.87
N MET A 31 -12.50 -0.23 7.25
CA MET A 31 -11.23 0.46 7.04
C MET A 31 -10.95 0.66 5.55
N LEU A 32 -11.18 -0.36 4.72
CA LEU A 32 -11.06 -0.25 3.26
C LEU A 32 -11.99 0.83 2.68
N GLN A 33 -13.23 0.91 3.18
CA GLN A 33 -14.14 1.98 2.77
C GLN A 33 -13.61 3.36 3.15
N GLN A 34 -13.13 3.54 4.39
CA GLN A 34 -12.55 4.81 4.83
C GLN A 34 -11.30 5.18 4.00
N MET A 35 -10.44 4.20 3.69
CA MET A 35 -9.28 4.42 2.81
C MET A 35 -9.69 4.90 1.42
N MET A 36 -10.69 4.26 0.81
CA MET A 36 -11.21 4.64 -0.50
C MET A 36 -11.78 6.06 -0.48
N ASP A 37 -12.58 6.40 0.55
CA ASP A 37 -13.21 7.72 0.68
C ASP A 37 -12.15 8.82 0.87
N LEU A 38 -11.12 8.56 1.68
CA LEU A 38 -10.04 9.52 1.93
C LEU A 38 -9.11 9.66 0.72
N ALA A 39 -8.85 8.57 -0.01
CA ALA A 39 -8.12 8.64 -1.28
C ALA A 39 -8.89 9.44 -2.34
N ASN A 40 -10.22 9.27 -2.42
CA ASN A 40 -11.09 10.09 -3.27
C ASN A 40 -11.08 11.58 -2.85
N ARG A 41 -11.16 11.84 -1.54
CA ARG A 41 -11.04 13.20 -1.00
C ARG A 41 -9.71 13.84 -1.40
N ALA A 42 -8.60 13.12 -1.21
CA ALA A 42 -7.28 13.59 -1.62
C ALA A 42 -7.20 13.85 -3.13
N GLU A 43 -7.83 13.01 -3.96
CA GLU A 43 -7.87 13.19 -5.43
C GLU A 43 -8.61 14.45 -5.84
N LEU A 44 -9.76 14.73 -5.23
CA LEU A 44 -10.64 15.84 -5.59
C LEU A 44 -10.19 17.20 -5.03
N ASP A 45 -9.43 17.21 -3.92
CA ASP A 45 -8.96 18.44 -3.28
C ASP A 45 -7.83 19.08 -4.11
N ASN A 46 -8.10 20.25 -4.71
CA ASN A 46 -7.12 20.97 -5.53
C ASN A 46 -5.90 21.48 -4.73
N ASN A 47 -5.99 21.60 -3.39
CA ASN A 47 -4.89 22.00 -2.52
C ASN A 47 -3.94 20.84 -2.26
N VAL A 48 -4.40 19.59 -2.40
CA VAL A 48 -3.55 18.41 -2.25
C VAL A 48 -2.83 18.12 -3.56
N ARG A 49 -1.52 17.95 -3.49
CA ARG A 49 -0.61 17.74 -4.62
C ARG A 49 0.12 16.39 -4.58
N ALA A 50 0.23 15.78 -3.40
CA ALA A 50 0.81 14.46 -3.20
C ALA A 50 0.13 13.78 -2.01
N VAL A 51 0.25 12.45 -1.93
CA VAL A 51 -0.33 11.64 -0.85
C VAL A 51 0.78 10.79 -0.22
N VAL A 52 0.82 10.77 1.11
CA VAL A 52 1.64 9.84 1.90
C VAL A 52 0.70 8.85 2.59
N LEU A 53 1.05 7.57 2.53
CA LEU A 53 0.34 6.49 3.21
C LEU A 53 1.25 5.86 4.26
N THR A 54 0.79 5.73 5.49
CA THR A 54 1.55 5.15 6.60
C THR A 54 0.65 4.39 7.57
N GLY A 55 1.24 3.71 8.56
CA GLY A 55 0.52 3.02 9.63
C GLY A 55 0.77 3.66 11.00
N ALA A 56 -0.19 3.60 11.89
CA ALA A 56 -0.04 3.96 13.30
C ALA A 56 0.53 2.80 14.12
N GLY A 57 1.21 3.12 15.23
CA GLY A 57 1.69 2.13 16.19
C GLY A 57 2.97 1.41 15.76
N LYS A 58 2.98 0.08 15.83
CA LYS A 58 4.20 -0.74 15.70
C LYS A 58 4.51 -1.22 14.29
N GLY A 59 3.67 -0.92 13.30
CA GLY A 59 3.88 -1.38 11.95
C GLY A 59 2.93 -0.76 10.95
N PHE A 60 3.22 -0.95 9.69
CA PHE A 60 2.41 -0.41 8.60
C PHE A 60 1.03 -1.10 8.57
N SER A 61 0.98 -2.39 8.28
CA SER A 61 -0.24 -3.21 8.36
C SER A 61 0.10 -4.71 8.20
N SER A 62 -0.72 -5.57 8.78
CA SER A 62 -0.65 -7.03 8.61
C SER A 62 -1.48 -7.56 7.42
N GLY A 63 -2.06 -6.67 6.59
CA GLY A 63 -2.89 -7.06 5.46
C GLY A 63 -4.38 -7.12 5.76
N PHE A 64 -5.14 -7.84 4.96
CA PHE A 64 -6.59 -7.99 5.12
C PHE A 64 -6.95 -8.74 6.41
N ASP A 65 -8.05 -8.34 7.08
CA ASP A 65 -8.45 -8.92 8.37
C ASP A 65 -9.11 -10.29 8.20
N LEU A 66 -8.28 -11.35 8.13
CA LEU A 66 -8.73 -12.73 8.01
C LEU A 66 -9.58 -13.19 9.20
N LYS A 67 -9.41 -12.59 10.40
CA LYS A 67 -10.24 -12.93 11.57
C LYS A 67 -11.66 -12.41 11.42
N ALA A 68 -11.83 -11.21 10.84
CA ALA A 68 -13.16 -10.70 10.52
C ALA A 68 -13.86 -11.59 9.50
N GLN A 69 -13.14 -12.07 8.48
CA GLN A 69 -13.67 -13.01 7.48
C GLN A 69 -13.99 -14.39 8.08
N ALA A 70 -13.20 -14.88 9.03
CA ALA A 70 -13.41 -16.17 9.67
C ALA A 70 -14.63 -16.21 10.62
N THR A 71 -15.10 -15.06 11.11
CA THR A 71 -16.26 -14.96 12.00
C THR A 71 -17.58 -15.20 11.25
N ASP A 72 -17.66 -14.77 9.99
CA ASP A 72 -18.77 -14.99 9.08
C ASP A 72 -18.16 -15.28 7.69
N PRO A 73 -17.73 -16.53 7.46
CA PRO A 73 -16.99 -16.87 6.25
C PRO A 73 -17.91 -16.84 5.03
N PRO A 74 -17.51 -16.08 3.98
CA PRO A 74 -18.27 -16.03 2.75
C PRO A 74 -18.42 -17.43 2.12
N SER A 75 -19.61 -17.72 1.62
CA SER A 75 -19.95 -19.01 0.99
C SER A 75 -20.04 -18.89 -0.53
N GLY A 76 -19.08 -19.49 -1.21
CA GLY A 76 -19.07 -19.55 -2.66
C GLY A 76 -18.70 -18.24 -3.37
N LYS A 77 -18.65 -18.30 -4.68
CA LYS A 77 -18.13 -17.22 -5.55
C LYS A 77 -18.88 -15.89 -5.38
N ASN A 78 -20.19 -15.94 -5.24
CA ASN A 78 -21.03 -14.73 -5.24
C ASN A 78 -20.78 -13.85 -4.01
N GLU A 79 -20.41 -14.42 -2.88
CA GLU A 79 -20.10 -13.68 -1.66
C GLU A 79 -18.64 -13.27 -1.60
N TRP A 80 -17.72 -14.10 -2.10
CA TRP A 80 -16.30 -13.75 -2.18
C TRP A 80 -15.99 -12.65 -3.19
N GLN A 81 -16.64 -12.67 -4.36
CA GLN A 81 -16.32 -11.75 -5.44
C GLN A 81 -16.42 -10.27 -5.06
N PRO A 82 -17.47 -9.76 -4.39
CA PRO A 82 -17.53 -8.37 -3.98
C PRO A 82 -16.48 -7.99 -2.92
N ILE A 83 -16.11 -8.92 -2.04
CA ILE A 83 -15.07 -8.70 -1.01
C ILE A 83 -13.71 -8.52 -1.69
N LEU A 84 -13.29 -9.51 -2.50
CA LEU A 84 -12.02 -9.46 -3.22
C LEU A 84 -11.96 -8.28 -4.20
N ARG A 85 -13.08 -7.93 -4.82
CA ARG A 85 -13.17 -6.76 -5.69
C ARG A 85 -12.89 -5.47 -4.91
N LYS A 86 -13.46 -5.32 -3.72
CA LYS A 86 -13.22 -4.15 -2.87
C LYS A 86 -11.78 -4.10 -2.37
N ASP A 87 -11.23 -5.25 -1.97
CA ASP A 87 -9.83 -5.37 -1.56
C ASP A 87 -8.90 -4.91 -2.69
N PHE A 88 -9.12 -5.42 -3.90
CA PHE A 88 -8.39 -5.04 -5.11
C PHE A 88 -8.55 -3.55 -5.45
N ASP A 89 -9.80 -3.06 -5.53
CA ASP A 89 -10.08 -1.68 -5.92
C ASP A 89 -9.49 -0.68 -4.92
N THR A 90 -9.44 -1.02 -3.63
CA THR A 90 -8.85 -0.15 -2.61
C THR A 90 -7.33 -0.05 -2.78
N CYS A 91 -6.63 -1.16 -2.97
CA CYS A 91 -5.18 -1.11 -3.25
C CYS A 91 -4.89 -0.38 -4.56
N MET A 92 -5.60 -0.74 -5.63
CA MET A 92 -5.41 -0.14 -6.95
C MET A 92 -5.85 1.32 -7.03
N LYS A 93 -6.64 1.81 -6.06
CA LYS A 93 -6.94 3.24 -5.96
C LYS A 93 -5.67 4.08 -5.83
N PHE A 94 -4.72 3.66 -4.98
CA PHE A 94 -3.45 4.37 -4.81
C PHE A 94 -2.57 4.33 -6.06
N TRP A 95 -2.61 3.22 -6.80
CA TRP A 95 -1.96 3.09 -8.11
C TRP A 95 -2.52 4.06 -9.14
N HIS A 96 -3.84 4.22 -9.18
CA HIS A 96 -4.55 5.02 -10.18
C HIS A 96 -4.75 6.50 -9.80
N LEU A 97 -4.41 6.94 -8.58
CA LEU A 97 -4.44 8.36 -8.23
C LEU A 97 -3.64 9.18 -9.26
N THR A 98 -4.18 10.31 -9.69
CA THR A 98 -3.44 11.22 -10.59
C THR A 98 -2.33 11.95 -9.87
N LYS A 99 -2.40 12.00 -8.55
CA LYS A 99 -1.39 12.58 -7.66
C LYS A 99 -0.34 11.55 -7.29
N PRO A 100 0.93 11.95 -7.15
CA PRO A 100 1.98 11.04 -6.70
C PRO A 100 1.70 10.54 -5.28
N THR A 101 2.03 9.28 -5.04
CA THR A 101 1.81 8.56 -3.79
C THR A 101 3.14 8.04 -3.22
N VAL A 102 3.33 8.19 -1.91
CA VAL A 102 4.52 7.69 -1.21
C VAL A 102 4.07 6.82 -0.03
N ALA A 103 4.46 5.56 0.00
CA ALA A 103 4.29 4.71 1.17
C ALA A 103 5.45 4.91 2.15
N ALA A 104 5.13 5.18 3.41
CA ALA A 104 6.07 5.26 4.53
C ALA A 104 5.89 4.03 5.42
N VAL A 105 6.75 3.03 5.25
CA VAL A 105 6.59 1.70 5.85
C VAL A 105 7.55 1.51 7.02
N HIS A 106 7.03 0.99 8.13
CA HIS A 106 7.80 0.52 9.28
C HIS A 106 7.19 -0.77 9.83
N GLY A 107 7.96 -1.57 10.55
CA GLY A 107 7.49 -2.85 11.04
C GLY A 107 6.89 -3.70 9.92
N HIS A 108 5.79 -4.38 10.17
CA HIS A 108 5.22 -5.32 9.21
C HIS A 108 4.39 -4.64 8.12
N ALA A 109 4.64 -5.02 6.86
CA ALA A 109 3.85 -4.77 5.67
C ALA A 109 3.65 -6.10 4.95
N LEU A 110 2.65 -6.89 5.37
CA LEU A 110 2.45 -8.26 4.92
C LEU A 110 1.16 -8.43 4.13
N ALA A 111 1.14 -9.39 3.23
CA ALA A 111 -0.05 -9.74 2.46
C ALA A 111 -0.60 -8.51 1.70
N GLY A 112 -1.91 -8.28 1.72
CA GLY A 112 -2.52 -7.10 1.11
C GLY A 112 -1.92 -5.76 1.53
N ALA A 113 -1.17 -5.68 2.64
CA ALA A 113 -0.43 -4.46 3.01
C ALA A 113 0.90 -4.32 2.24
N CYS A 114 1.55 -5.42 1.91
CA CYS A 114 2.67 -5.44 0.97
C CYS A 114 2.19 -4.97 -0.40
N GLU A 115 1.09 -5.55 -0.90
CA GLU A 115 0.42 -5.15 -2.15
C GLU A 115 0.07 -3.65 -2.16
N LEU A 116 -0.51 -3.14 -1.06
CA LEU A 116 -0.87 -1.73 -0.90
C LEU A 116 0.35 -0.81 -0.95
N SER A 117 1.46 -1.21 -0.30
CA SER A 117 2.72 -0.45 -0.35
C SER A 117 3.31 -0.41 -1.77
N MET A 118 3.18 -1.50 -2.52
CA MET A 118 3.59 -1.60 -3.93
C MET A 118 2.70 -0.79 -4.88
N ALA A 119 1.43 -0.60 -4.53
CA ALA A 119 0.51 0.24 -5.30
C ALA A 119 0.81 1.73 -5.19
N CYS A 120 1.61 2.17 -4.22
CA CYS A 120 2.16 3.52 -4.18
C CYS A 120 3.32 3.69 -5.17
N ASP A 121 3.53 4.92 -5.66
CA ASP A 121 4.57 5.21 -6.67
C ASP A 121 5.99 5.04 -6.10
N ILE A 122 6.17 5.37 -4.83
CA ILE A 122 7.47 5.29 -4.13
C ILE A 122 7.23 4.70 -2.75
N THR A 123 8.08 3.75 -2.35
CA THR A 123 8.05 3.18 -1.00
C THR A 123 9.36 3.48 -0.28
N ILE A 124 9.26 4.11 0.90
CA ILE A 124 10.35 4.33 1.84
C ILE A 124 10.11 3.42 3.04
N ALA A 125 11.12 2.69 3.45
CA ALA A 125 11.00 1.77 4.57
C ALA A 125 12.00 2.08 5.69
N SER A 126 11.55 1.90 6.92
CA SER A 126 12.39 1.87 8.11
C SER A 126 13.26 0.59 8.12
N GLU A 127 14.40 0.62 8.78
CA GLU A 127 15.32 -0.54 8.90
C GLU A 127 14.66 -1.77 9.54
N ASP A 128 13.62 -1.58 10.36
CA ASP A 128 12.83 -2.63 11.01
C ASP A 128 11.65 -3.12 10.15
N ALA A 129 11.49 -2.62 8.93
CA ALA A 129 10.40 -3.03 8.07
C ALA A 129 10.59 -4.47 7.55
N ILE A 130 9.49 -5.22 7.57
CA ILE A 130 9.40 -6.60 7.09
C ILE A 130 8.28 -6.68 6.06
N PHE A 131 8.58 -7.22 4.89
CA PHE A 131 7.64 -7.44 3.79
C PHE A 131 7.39 -8.92 3.56
N GLY A 132 6.26 -9.23 2.90
CA GLY A 132 5.97 -10.60 2.52
C GLY A 132 4.57 -10.83 1.98
N GLU A 133 4.41 -11.99 1.34
CA GLU A 133 3.17 -12.47 0.71
C GLU A 133 2.86 -13.88 1.21
N PRO A 134 2.42 -14.03 2.48
CA PRO A 134 2.25 -15.34 3.13
C PRO A 134 0.93 -16.04 2.79
N GLU A 135 0.08 -15.47 1.94
CA GLU A 135 -1.30 -15.89 1.70
C GLU A 135 -1.44 -17.37 1.36
N LEU A 136 -0.56 -17.90 0.49
CA LEU A 136 -0.64 -19.31 0.07
C LEU A 136 -0.47 -20.29 1.24
N ARG A 137 0.25 -19.89 2.30
CA ARG A 137 0.41 -20.72 3.52
C ARG A 137 -0.89 -20.86 4.31
N PHE A 138 -1.83 -19.94 4.09
CA PHE A 138 -3.14 -19.93 4.75
C PHE A 138 -4.27 -20.35 3.81
N GLY A 139 -3.94 -20.82 2.60
CA GLY A 139 -4.93 -21.23 1.60
C GLY A 139 -5.64 -20.05 0.91
N ALA A 140 -5.09 -18.83 1.03
CA ALA A 140 -5.59 -17.65 0.34
C ALA A 140 -4.76 -17.35 -0.92
N GLY A 141 -5.34 -16.64 -1.87
CA GLY A 141 -4.66 -16.15 -3.08
C GLY A 141 -4.22 -14.71 -2.93
N ILE A 142 -3.29 -14.30 -3.78
CA ILE A 142 -2.84 -12.92 -3.92
C ILE A 142 -3.96 -12.11 -4.60
N VAL A 143 -4.33 -10.97 -4.02
CA VAL A 143 -5.42 -10.11 -4.53
C VAL A 143 -4.90 -9.16 -5.61
N VAL A 144 -3.72 -8.55 -5.40
CA VAL A 144 -3.12 -7.58 -6.33
C VAL A 144 -1.75 -8.06 -6.79
N MET A 145 -1.65 -8.61 -7.97
CA MET A 145 -0.44 -9.24 -8.51
C MET A 145 0.56 -8.21 -9.08
N LEU A 146 1.01 -7.24 -8.27
CA LEU A 146 2.01 -6.24 -8.67
C LEU A 146 3.46 -6.72 -8.52
N LEU A 147 3.73 -7.61 -7.58
CA LEU A 147 5.09 -8.04 -7.22
C LEU A 147 5.93 -8.50 -8.43
N PRO A 148 5.42 -9.31 -9.40
CA PRO A 148 6.20 -9.72 -10.56
C PRO A 148 6.69 -8.57 -11.44
N TRP A 149 5.93 -7.48 -11.51
CA TRP A 149 6.27 -6.28 -12.29
C TRP A 149 7.35 -5.44 -11.62
N ILE A 150 7.42 -5.49 -10.28
CA ILE A 150 8.34 -4.67 -9.49
C ILE A 150 9.69 -5.37 -9.33
N VAL A 151 9.71 -6.65 -8.89
CA VAL A 151 10.94 -7.36 -8.54
C VAL A 151 11.35 -8.40 -9.58
N GLY A 152 10.54 -8.56 -10.62
CA GLY A 152 10.70 -9.59 -11.65
C GLY A 152 10.12 -10.95 -11.26
N PRO A 153 9.76 -11.80 -12.26
CA PRO A 153 8.97 -13.00 -12.02
C PRO A 153 9.67 -14.07 -11.18
N LYS A 154 10.99 -14.14 -11.20
CA LYS A 154 11.74 -15.14 -10.41
C LYS A 154 11.64 -14.87 -8.92
N ARG A 155 11.91 -13.62 -8.49
CA ARG A 155 11.82 -13.21 -7.08
C ARG A 155 10.39 -13.23 -6.58
N ALA A 156 9.45 -12.79 -7.41
CA ALA A 156 8.03 -12.85 -7.08
C ALA A 156 7.56 -14.29 -6.83
N LYS A 157 7.95 -15.26 -7.69
CA LYS A 157 7.64 -16.67 -7.47
C LYS A 157 8.24 -17.20 -6.17
N GLU A 158 9.48 -16.83 -5.85
CA GLU A 158 10.11 -17.22 -4.59
C GLU A 158 9.30 -16.71 -3.38
N ILE A 159 9.00 -15.42 -3.34
CA ILE A 159 8.26 -14.81 -2.23
C ILE A 159 6.85 -15.38 -2.12
N ILE A 160 6.10 -15.40 -3.22
CA ILE A 160 4.69 -15.81 -3.21
C ILE A 160 4.54 -17.33 -3.02
N MET A 161 5.26 -18.15 -3.82
CA MET A 161 5.04 -19.60 -3.80
C MET A 161 5.57 -20.25 -2.51
N LEU A 162 6.57 -19.66 -1.86
CA LEU A 162 7.04 -20.09 -0.54
C LEU A 162 6.25 -19.41 0.60
N GLY A 163 5.43 -18.42 0.30
CA GLY A 163 4.68 -17.65 1.29
C GLY A 163 5.59 -16.93 2.27
N LEU A 164 6.64 -16.26 1.78
CA LEU A 164 7.60 -15.60 2.65
C LEU A 164 6.96 -14.40 3.37
N ASP A 165 7.24 -14.29 4.66
CA ASP A 165 6.76 -13.21 5.55
C ASP A 165 7.91 -12.52 6.30
N ASN A 166 9.13 -12.68 5.83
CA ASN A 166 10.37 -12.26 6.50
C ASN A 166 11.39 -11.58 5.58
N VAL A 167 10.92 -10.95 4.49
CA VAL A 167 11.78 -10.16 3.61
C VAL A 167 12.13 -8.86 4.34
N ASP A 168 13.36 -8.73 4.80
CA ASP A 168 13.82 -7.54 5.51
C ASP A 168 13.95 -6.31 4.57
N ALA A 169 14.01 -5.11 5.16
CA ALA A 169 14.08 -3.85 4.42
C ALA A 169 15.27 -3.79 3.46
N LYS A 170 16.44 -4.31 3.84
CA LYS A 170 17.63 -4.31 2.98
C LYS A 170 17.49 -5.29 1.80
N GLN A 171 16.84 -6.43 2.02
CA GLN A 171 16.50 -7.36 0.93
C GLN A 171 15.49 -6.71 -0.02
N ALA A 172 14.44 -6.06 0.52
CA ALA A 172 13.43 -5.34 -0.25
C ALA A 172 14.06 -4.22 -1.12
N GLU A 173 15.01 -3.46 -0.58
CA GLU A 173 15.74 -2.43 -1.32
C GLU A 173 16.61 -3.05 -2.45
N ARG A 174 17.40 -4.09 -2.13
CA ARG A 174 18.25 -4.76 -3.14
C ARG A 174 17.47 -5.38 -4.30
N MET A 175 16.25 -5.83 -4.06
CA MET A 175 15.42 -6.41 -5.13
C MET A 175 14.57 -5.36 -5.87
N GLY A 176 14.57 -4.11 -5.42
CA GLY A 176 13.82 -3.02 -6.03
C GLY A 176 12.35 -2.95 -5.59
N LEU A 177 11.96 -3.69 -4.54
CA LEU A 177 10.62 -3.62 -3.96
C LEU A 177 10.36 -2.25 -3.33
N ILE A 178 11.37 -1.68 -2.71
CA ILE A 178 11.33 -0.35 -2.11
C ILE A 178 12.43 0.55 -2.67
N LYS A 179 12.25 1.86 -2.52
CA LYS A 179 13.21 2.86 -3.01
C LYS A 179 14.42 3.01 -2.10
N ARG A 180 14.20 3.02 -0.79
CA ARG A 180 15.23 3.34 0.20
C ARG A 180 14.89 2.82 1.59
N VAL A 181 15.93 2.36 2.28
CA VAL A 181 15.90 2.08 3.72
C VAL A 181 16.39 3.31 4.48
N VAL A 182 15.73 3.63 5.59
CA VAL A 182 16.10 4.75 6.50
C VAL A 182 16.12 4.27 7.96
N PRO A 183 16.82 4.99 8.87
CA PRO A 183 16.83 4.63 10.28
C PRO A 183 15.43 4.50 10.89
N VAL A 184 15.31 3.65 11.92
CA VAL A 184 14.07 3.44 12.65
C VAL A 184 13.47 4.77 13.11
N GLY A 185 12.16 4.97 12.85
CA GLY A 185 11.44 6.19 13.15
C GLY A 185 11.57 7.32 12.12
N SER A 186 12.44 7.20 11.10
CA SER A 186 12.66 8.26 10.09
C SER A 186 11.83 8.09 8.81
N HIS A 187 11.11 6.98 8.65
CA HIS A 187 10.38 6.62 7.43
C HIS A 187 9.35 7.69 7.01
N LEU A 188 8.53 8.17 7.95
CA LEU A 188 7.52 9.18 7.66
C LEU A 188 8.16 10.52 7.28
N HIS A 189 9.21 10.95 8.00
CA HIS A 189 9.93 12.19 7.69
C HIS A 189 10.52 12.16 6.28
N GLU A 190 11.19 11.07 5.89
CA GLU A 190 11.78 10.97 4.56
C GLU A 190 10.71 10.87 3.46
N ALA A 191 9.61 10.13 3.71
CA ALA A 191 8.48 10.07 2.80
C ALA A 191 7.83 11.46 2.60
N MET A 192 7.63 12.23 3.66
CA MET A 192 7.12 13.60 3.60
C MET A 192 8.04 14.52 2.80
N LYS A 193 9.35 14.42 3.00
CA LYS A 193 10.34 15.18 2.23
C LYS A 193 10.21 14.90 0.72
N ILE A 194 10.07 13.64 0.33
CA ILE A 194 9.87 13.25 -1.07
C ILE A 194 8.51 13.76 -1.58
N ALA A 195 7.43 13.59 -0.80
CA ALA A 195 6.11 14.07 -1.18
C ALA A 195 6.07 15.59 -1.38
N HIS A 196 6.75 16.37 -0.53
CA HIS A 196 6.91 17.81 -0.72
C HIS A 196 7.72 18.18 -1.97
N GLN A 197 8.74 17.39 -2.36
CA GLN A 197 9.43 17.59 -3.62
C GLN A 197 8.50 17.35 -4.82
N LEU A 198 7.75 16.24 -4.79
CA LEU A 198 6.79 15.88 -5.84
C LEU A 198 5.64 16.90 -5.94
N SER A 199 5.18 17.45 -4.82
CA SER A 199 4.09 18.42 -4.79
C SER A 199 4.41 19.76 -5.47
N ARG A 200 5.69 20.09 -5.66
CA ARG A 200 6.17 21.31 -6.33
C ARG A 200 6.16 21.17 -7.86
N ILE A 201 6.09 19.96 -8.39
CA ILE A 201 6.07 19.71 -9.84
C ILE A 201 4.71 20.12 -10.40
N ASP A 202 4.69 20.68 -11.61
CA ASP A 202 3.44 21.05 -12.28
C ASP A 202 2.45 19.88 -12.33
N LYS A 203 1.19 20.12 -11.92
CA LYS A 203 0.16 19.08 -11.76
C LYS A 203 -0.12 18.31 -13.06
N PRO A 204 -0.38 18.95 -14.20
CA PRO A 204 -0.54 18.26 -15.48
C PRO A 204 0.67 17.42 -15.88
N LEU A 205 1.88 17.92 -15.63
CA LEU A 205 3.11 17.22 -16.00
C LEU A 205 3.31 15.94 -15.19
N ILE A 206 3.24 16.03 -13.85
CA ILE A 206 3.46 14.86 -12.99
C ILE A 206 2.38 13.79 -13.20
N SER A 207 1.12 14.20 -13.35
CA SER A 207 -0.01 13.29 -13.57
C SER A 207 0.13 12.55 -14.91
N LYS A 208 0.46 13.26 -16.00
CA LYS A 208 0.68 12.64 -17.33
C LYS A 208 1.88 11.70 -17.32
N THR A 209 2.97 12.08 -16.61
CA THR A 209 4.18 11.25 -16.49
C THR A 209 3.87 9.97 -15.72
N LYS A 210 3.21 10.06 -14.55
CA LYS A 210 2.77 8.89 -13.80
C LYS A 210 1.91 7.97 -14.67
N ARG A 211 0.90 8.51 -15.35
CA ARG A 211 0.03 7.74 -16.23
C ARG A 211 0.80 7.04 -17.35
N ALA A 212 1.75 7.71 -17.99
CA ALA A 212 2.54 7.13 -19.08
C ALA A 212 3.41 5.95 -18.59
N ILE A 213 3.96 6.04 -17.37
CA ILE A 213 4.72 4.94 -16.75
C ILE A 213 3.78 3.77 -16.44
N THR A 214 2.63 4.04 -15.82
CA THR A 214 1.64 3.03 -15.43
C THR A 214 1.06 2.29 -16.65
N MET A 215 0.78 2.99 -17.74
CA MET A 215 0.23 2.37 -18.97
C MET A 215 1.22 1.41 -19.64
N ARG A 216 2.52 1.65 -19.57
CA ARG A 216 3.54 0.73 -20.11
C ARG A 216 3.58 -0.61 -19.35
N THR A 217 3.22 -0.63 -18.08
CA THR A 217 3.13 -1.88 -17.30
C THR A 217 1.88 -2.70 -17.63
N GLN A 218 0.85 -2.10 -18.25
CA GLN A 218 -0.39 -2.79 -18.63
C GLN A 218 -0.36 -3.40 -20.05
N SER A 219 0.65 -3.10 -20.86
CA SER A 219 0.74 -3.53 -22.27
C SER A 219 1.63 -4.75 -22.55
N TRP A 220 1.78 -5.65 -21.58
CA TRP A 220 2.52 -6.91 -21.74
C TRP A 220 1.52 -8.10 -21.81
N ASP A 221 0.41 -7.93 -22.56
CA ASP A 221 -0.45 -9.01 -23.02
C ASP A 221 0.08 -9.62 -24.32
#